data_1a49e0b249436df5b2b4ccfcaf2555d5
#
_entry.id   1a49e0b249436df5b2b4ccfcaf2555d5
#
_cell.length_a   1.000
_cell.length_b   1.000
_cell.length_c   1.000
_cell.angle_alpha   90.00
_cell.angle_beta   90.00
_cell.angle_gamma   90.00
#
_symmetry.space_group_name_H-M   'P 1'
#
loop_
_entity.id
_entity.type
_entity.pdbx_description
1 polymer ?
#
loop_
_entity_poly.entity_id
_entity_poly.type
_entity_poly.pdbx_seq_one_letter_code
_entity_poly.pdbx_strand_id
1 'polypeptide(L)'
;MAVPYKAPVKDVIFAYDVLNSYETLQNIDRFKDFSSEIAIPAIEECAKFAEEVLAPINSIGDSEGAIFNNGEVKMPPGYKDAYEKFKKAGWASMSLPTEIGGGGMPYTLSGGTLEVLCAANMSFVLGPGLSIGAISGINFNASKEQKEKFLPKLVSGEWTGTMNLSEPQSGSDLNHITTKAEPKGD
;
A
#
# COMPACT_ATOMS: atom_id res chain seq x y z
N MET A 1 -21.45 -14.48 15.92
CA MET A 1 -21.14 -13.10 15.46
C MET A 1 -19.65 -12.91 15.64
N ALA A 2 -18.93 -12.51 14.57
CA ALA A 2 -17.51 -12.16 14.69
C ALA A 2 -17.37 -10.92 15.58
N VAL A 3 -16.33 -10.89 16.40
CA VAL A 3 -16.01 -9.70 17.21
C VAL A 3 -15.63 -8.58 16.22
N PRO A 4 -16.25 -7.39 16.30
CA PRO A 4 -15.89 -6.29 15.42
C PRO A 4 -14.41 -5.93 15.62
N TYR A 5 -13.69 -5.73 14.52
CA TYR A 5 -12.30 -5.28 14.56
C TYR A 5 -12.22 -3.88 15.22
N LYS A 6 -11.23 -3.72 16.08
CA LYS A 6 -10.86 -2.45 16.69
C LYS A 6 -9.36 -2.22 16.52
N ALA A 7 -9.02 -1.12 15.88
CA ALA A 7 -7.63 -0.76 15.63
C ALA A 7 -6.91 -0.38 16.95
N PRO A 8 -5.69 -0.87 17.17
CA PRO A 8 -4.93 -0.60 18.40
C PRO A 8 -4.22 0.76 18.33
N VAL A 9 -4.98 1.84 18.11
CA VAL A 9 -4.46 3.21 17.92
C VAL A 9 -3.52 3.63 19.04
N LYS A 10 -3.88 3.33 20.28
CA LYS A 10 -3.06 3.70 21.45
C LYS A 10 -1.71 2.97 21.47
N ASP A 11 -1.68 1.72 21.02
CA ASP A 11 -0.45 0.93 21.00
C ASP A 11 0.47 1.42 19.88
N VAL A 12 -0.10 1.80 18.73
CA VAL A 12 0.65 2.41 17.62
C VAL A 12 1.26 3.73 18.07
N ILE A 13 0.48 4.63 18.68
CA ILE A 13 0.98 5.93 19.19
C ILE A 13 2.06 5.69 20.26
N PHE A 14 1.83 4.78 21.19
CA PHE A 14 2.79 4.44 22.25
C PHE A 14 4.12 3.96 21.65
N ALA A 15 4.11 3.16 20.60
CA ALA A 15 5.33 2.72 19.93
C ALA A 15 6.13 3.90 19.34
N TYR A 16 5.45 4.90 18.77
CA TYR A 16 6.09 6.15 18.29
C TYR A 16 6.74 6.94 19.43
N ASP A 17 6.05 7.06 20.56
CA ASP A 17 6.54 7.80 21.72
C ASP A 17 7.76 7.11 22.35
N VAL A 18 7.69 5.78 22.56
CA VAL A 18 8.78 4.99 23.16
C VAL A 18 10.03 4.98 22.30
N LEU A 19 9.86 4.92 20.97
CA LEU A 19 10.98 4.93 20.03
C LEU A 19 11.52 6.34 19.73
N ASN A 20 10.97 7.38 20.35
CA ASN A 20 11.33 8.78 20.10
C ASN A 20 11.29 9.14 18.61
N SER A 21 10.29 8.58 17.91
CA SER A 21 10.23 8.58 16.44
C SER A 21 10.14 9.98 15.86
N TYR A 22 9.43 10.88 16.52
CA TYR A 22 9.25 12.27 16.02
C TYR A 22 10.58 13.03 16.03
N GLU A 23 11.28 13.09 17.17
CA GLU A 23 12.56 13.78 17.28
C GLU A 23 13.61 13.18 16.35
N THR A 24 13.65 11.86 16.25
CA THR A 24 14.58 11.16 15.35
C THR A 24 14.33 11.53 13.90
N LEU A 25 13.08 11.60 13.46
CA LEU A 25 12.71 11.94 12.09
C LEU A 25 12.94 13.42 11.78
N GLN A 26 12.70 14.32 12.73
CA GLN A 26 12.94 15.76 12.56
C GLN A 26 14.41 16.11 12.32
N ASN A 27 15.34 15.22 12.67
CA ASN A 27 16.75 15.38 12.32
C ASN A 27 17.06 15.11 10.84
N ILE A 28 16.07 14.68 10.06
CA ILE A 28 16.17 14.44 8.61
C ILE A 28 15.46 15.62 7.92
N ASP A 29 16.17 16.39 7.12
CA ASP A 29 15.67 17.63 6.50
C ASP A 29 14.29 17.48 5.85
N ARG A 30 14.05 16.40 5.12
CA ARG A 30 12.78 16.14 4.45
C ARG A 30 11.62 15.86 5.41
N PHE A 31 11.89 15.57 6.68
CA PHE A 31 10.88 15.23 7.70
C PHE A 31 10.91 16.21 8.89
N LYS A 32 11.63 17.33 8.79
CA LYS A 32 11.78 18.32 9.87
C LYS A 32 10.44 18.83 10.44
N ASP A 33 9.41 18.86 9.62
CA ASP A 33 8.07 19.32 10.00
C ASP A 33 7.15 18.17 10.44
N PHE A 34 7.64 16.92 10.45
CA PHE A 34 6.85 15.76 10.88
C PHE A 34 6.75 15.73 12.41
N SER A 35 5.51 15.65 12.92
CA SER A 35 5.24 15.69 14.36
C SER A 35 4.06 14.79 14.73
N SER A 36 3.81 14.66 16.02
CA SER A 36 2.63 13.98 16.55
C SER A 36 1.32 14.62 16.07
N GLU A 37 1.30 15.91 15.80
CA GLU A 37 0.14 16.65 15.27
C GLU A 37 -0.23 16.20 13.85
N ILE A 38 0.73 15.67 13.10
CA ILE A 38 0.50 15.10 11.77
C ILE A 38 0.22 13.59 11.88
N ALA A 39 1.01 12.87 12.69
CA ALA A 39 0.95 11.42 12.75
C ALA A 39 -0.31 10.89 13.43
N ILE A 40 -0.71 11.47 14.57
CA ILE A 40 -1.86 10.98 15.34
C ILE A 40 -3.16 11.06 14.54
N PRO A 41 -3.55 12.19 13.94
CA PRO A 41 -4.75 12.24 13.11
C PRO A 41 -4.70 11.28 11.91
N ALA A 42 -3.54 11.08 11.30
CA ALA A 42 -3.41 10.12 10.20
C ALA A 42 -3.63 8.67 10.67
N ILE A 43 -3.11 8.30 11.84
CA ILE A 43 -3.33 6.97 12.44
C ILE A 43 -4.81 6.79 12.81
N GLU A 44 -5.44 7.79 13.40
CA GLU A 44 -6.86 7.76 13.77
C GLU A 44 -7.80 7.64 12.56
N GLU A 45 -7.56 8.41 11.50
CA GLU A 45 -8.34 8.29 10.25
C GLU A 45 -8.10 6.96 9.54
N CYS A 46 -6.87 6.44 9.59
CA CYS A 46 -6.58 5.09 9.09
C CYS A 46 -7.34 4.02 9.89
N ALA A 47 -7.36 4.13 11.21
CA ALA A 47 -8.10 3.23 12.08
C ALA A 47 -9.60 3.24 11.76
N LYS A 48 -10.19 4.41 11.59
CA LYS A 48 -11.58 4.56 11.21
C LYS A 48 -11.86 3.93 9.84
N PHE A 49 -11.01 4.16 8.85
CA PHE A 49 -11.12 3.52 7.54
C PHE A 49 -11.03 1.98 7.65
N ALA A 50 -10.10 1.48 8.44
CA ALA A 50 -9.93 0.05 8.68
C ALA A 50 -11.16 -0.58 9.34
N GLU A 51 -11.72 0.05 10.38
CA GLU A 51 -12.88 -0.43 11.14
C GLU A 51 -14.19 -0.34 10.34
N GLU A 52 -14.42 0.77 9.65
CA GLU A 52 -15.72 1.06 9.01
C GLU A 52 -15.80 0.56 7.56
N VAL A 53 -14.65 0.44 6.86
CA VAL A 53 -14.62 0.11 5.43
C VAL A 53 -14.03 -1.27 5.16
N LEU A 54 -12.86 -1.60 5.75
CA LEU A 54 -12.15 -2.83 5.41
C LEU A 54 -12.62 -4.04 6.22
N ALA A 55 -12.74 -3.90 7.53
CA ALA A 55 -13.14 -5.00 8.40
C ALA A 55 -14.51 -5.62 8.06
N PRO A 56 -15.55 -4.82 7.73
CA PRO A 56 -16.86 -5.38 7.38
C PRO A 56 -16.86 -6.27 6.14
N ILE A 57 -15.96 -6.06 5.19
CA ILE A 57 -15.90 -6.82 3.94
C ILE A 57 -14.90 -7.98 3.99
N ASN A 58 -14.13 -8.14 5.07
CA ASN A 58 -13.11 -9.18 5.17
C ASN A 58 -13.70 -10.59 5.06
N SER A 59 -14.72 -10.90 5.85
CA SER A 59 -15.38 -12.21 5.81
C SER A 59 -16.12 -12.47 4.49
N ILE A 60 -16.63 -11.42 3.84
CA ILE A 60 -17.27 -11.53 2.51
C ILE A 60 -16.20 -11.91 1.47
N GLY A 61 -15.04 -11.26 1.53
CA GLY A 61 -13.92 -11.58 0.67
C GLY A 61 -13.43 -13.01 0.80
N ASP A 62 -13.37 -13.53 2.04
CA ASP A 62 -12.97 -14.91 2.32
C ASP A 62 -14.00 -15.93 1.82
N SER A 63 -15.29 -15.68 2.06
CA SER A 63 -16.36 -16.63 1.71
C SER A 63 -16.71 -16.66 0.22
N GLU A 64 -16.69 -15.51 -0.47
CA GLU A 64 -17.08 -15.40 -1.88
C GLU A 64 -15.89 -15.43 -2.84
N GLY A 65 -14.76 -14.83 -2.43
CA GLY A 65 -13.55 -14.74 -3.24
C GLY A 65 -13.71 -13.90 -4.51
N ALA A 66 -12.63 -13.81 -5.27
CA ALA A 66 -12.65 -13.24 -6.62
C ALA A 66 -13.07 -14.30 -7.64
N ILE A 67 -14.01 -13.97 -8.51
CA ILE A 67 -14.59 -14.91 -9.50
C ILE A 67 -14.06 -14.56 -10.87
N PHE A 68 -13.36 -15.51 -11.51
CA PHE A 68 -12.97 -15.41 -12.91
C PHE A 68 -14.08 -15.97 -13.81
N ASN A 69 -14.51 -15.18 -14.78
CA ASN A 69 -15.51 -15.58 -15.75
C ASN A 69 -15.21 -14.97 -17.13
N ASN A 70 -14.96 -15.80 -18.13
CA ASN A 70 -14.76 -15.39 -19.54
C ASN A 70 -13.76 -14.24 -19.76
N GLY A 71 -12.61 -14.29 -19.08
CA GLY A 71 -11.57 -13.27 -19.22
C GLY A 71 -11.72 -12.07 -18.28
N GLU A 72 -12.81 -12.00 -17.51
CA GLU A 72 -13.05 -10.95 -16.54
C GLU A 72 -12.94 -11.47 -15.10
N VAL A 73 -12.45 -10.63 -14.19
CA VAL A 73 -12.43 -10.92 -12.75
C VAL A 73 -13.43 -10.02 -12.05
N LYS A 74 -14.38 -10.65 -11.36
CA LYS A 74 -15.33 -9.97 -10.49
C LYS A 74 -14.83 -10.05 -9.05
N MET A 75 -14.61 -8.89 -8.45
CA MET A 75 -14.25 -8.79 -7.03
C MET A 75 -15.46 -9.03 -6.12
N PRO A 76 -15.25 -9.50 -4.88
CA PRO A 76 -16.32 -9.65 -3.90
C PRO A 76 -17.08 -8.34 -3.64
N PRO A 77 -18.33 -8.41 -3.15
CA PRO A 77 -19.11 -7.21 -2.81
C PRO A 77 -18.36 -6.28 -1.85
N GLY A 78 -18.43 -4.98 -2.12
CA GLY A 78 -17.80 -3.93 -1.30
C GLY A 78 -16.33 -3.64 -1.62
N TYR A 79 -15.57 -4.57 -2.24
CA TYR A 79 -14.14 -4.36 -2.52
C TYR A 79 -13.87 -3.21 -3.49
N LYS A 80 -14.66 -3.07 -4.54
CA LYS A 80 -14.51 -1.96 -5.50
C LYS A 80 -14.73 -0.61 -4.82
N ASP A 81 -15.79 -0.48 -4.03
CA ASP A 81 -16.10 0.76 -3.31
C ASP A 81 -15.05 1.08 -2.25
N ALA A 82 -14.55 0.06 -1.54
CA ALA A 82 -13.46 0.20 -0.59
C ALA A 82 -12.18 0.69 -1.28
N TYR A 83 -11.88 0.18 -2.47
CA TYR A 83 -10.71 0.60 -3.26
C TYR A 83 -10.81 2.05 -3.73
N GLU A 84 -11.98 2.49 -4.17
CA GLU A 84 -12.19 3.91 -4.52
C GLU A 84 -12.00 4.85 -3.32
N LYS A 85 -12.50 4.47 -2.15
CA LYS A 85 -12.28 5.20 -0.89
C LYS A 85 -10.80 5.20 -0.49
N PHE A 86 -10.12 4.05 -0.61
CA PHE A 86 -8.69 3.89 -0.33
C PHE A 86 -7.82 4.82 -1.19
N LYS A 87 -8.08 4.86 -2.49
CA LYS A 87 -7.41 5.79 -3.43
C LYS A 87 -7.65 7.24 -3.05
N LYS A 88 -8.91 7.60 -2.83
CA LYS A 88 -9.30 8.98 -2.49
C LYS A 88 -8.66 9.47 -1.19
N ALA A 89 -8.46 8.59 -0.23
CA ALA A 89 -7.79 8.90 1.04
C ALA A 89 -6.26 8.95 0.93
N GLY A 90 -5.67 8.48 -0.18
CA GLY A 90 -4.23 8.54 -0.43
C GLY A 90 -3.39 7.50 0.33
N TRP A 91 -4.01 6.47 0.89
CA TRP A 91 -3.28 5.47 1.70
C TRP A 91 -2.15 4.78 0.95
N ALA A 92 -2.34 4.48 -0.35
CA ALA A 92 -1.31 3.84 -1.17
C ALA A 92 -0.11 4.74 -1.47
N SER A 93 -0.29 6.06 -1.46
CA SER A 93 0.74 7.03 -1.87
C SER A 93 1.36 7.81 -0.71
N MET A 94 0.94 7.55 0.52
CA MET A 94 1.32 8.31 1.72
C MET A 94 2.84 8.54 1.84
N SER A 95 3.66 7.50 1.67
CA SER A 95 5.12 7.59 1.82
C SER A 95 5.89 7.66 0.51
N LEU A 96 5.19 7.73 -0.62
CA LEU A 96 5.84 7.92 -1.91
C LEU A 96 6.40 9.35 -2.02
N PRO A 97 7.48 9.55 -2.79
CA PRO A 97 8.07 10.87 -2.99
C PRO A 97 7.07 11.89 -3.55
N THR A 98 7.14 13.13 -3.06
CA THR A 98 6.27 14.23 -3.52
C THR A 98 6.48 14.57 -4.99
N GLU A 99 7.69 14.37 -5.51
CA GLU A 99 8.08 14.61 -6.91
C GLU A 99 7.31 13.75 -7.90
N ILE A 100 6.78 12.61 -7.45
CA ILE A 100 5.95 11.72 -8.27
C ILE A 100 4.47 11.76 -7.87
N GLY A 101 4.08 12.70 -7.02
CA GLY A 101 2.70 12.88 -6.56
C GLY A 101 2.35 12.11 -5.29
N GLY A 102 3.33 11.61 -4.55
CA GLY A 102 3.14 10.99 -3.24
C GLY A 102 2.99 11.99 -2.10
N GLY A 103 2.63 11.49 -0.92
CA GLY A 103 2.45 12.30 0.29
C GLY A 103 3.75 12.69 1.00
N GLY A 104 4.88 12.09 0.67
CA GLY A 104 6.19 12.39 1.26
C GLY A 104 6.34 12.05 2.74
N MET A 105 5.38 11.31 3.32
CA MET A 105 5.40 10.96 4.73
C MET A 105 6.50 9.91 5.04
N PRO A 106 7.00 9.88 6.28
CA PRO A 106 7.97 8.85 6.69
C PRO A 106 7.42 7.43 6.53
N TYR A 107 8.29 6.49 6.19
CA TYR A 107 7.93 5.07 6.11
C TYR A 107 7.47 4.49 7.45
N THR A 108 7.91 5.05 8.57
CA THR A 108 7.42 4.67 9.90
C THR A 108 5.91 4.89 10.01
N LEU A 109 5.39 6.05 9.54
CA LEU A 109 3.94 6.30 9.54
C LEU A 109 3.21 5.30 8.65
N SER A 110 3.73 5.04 7.47
CA SER A 110 3.19 4.02 6.57
C SER A 110 3.21 2.62 7.19
N GLY A 111 4.25 2.28 7.97
CA GLY A 111 4.33 1.01 8.69
C GLY A 111 3.21 0.84 9.70
N GLY A 112 3.00 1.82 10.57
CA GLY A 112 1.93 1.78 11.57
C GLY A 112 0.53 1.76 10.97
N THR A 113 0.29 2.55 9.92
CA THR A 113 -1.00 2.53 9.20
C THR A 113 -1.19 1.23 8.42
N LEU A 114 -0.14 0.67 7.83
CA LEU A 114 -0.21 -0.62 7.12
C LEU A 114 -0.57 -1.77 8.06
N GLU A 115 -0.02 -1.80 9.27
CA GLU A 115 -0.37 -2.79 10.29
C GLU A 115 -1.88 -2.75 10.59
N VAL A 116 -2.42 -1.56 10.83
CA VAL A 116 -3.85 -1.35 11.09
C VAL A 116 -4.72 -1.83 9.93
N LEU A 117 -4.36 -1.49 8.68
CA LEU A 117 -5.08 -1.90 7.48
C LEU A 117 -5.01 -3.41 7.25
N CYS A 118 -3.82 -4.00 7.39
CA CYS A 118 -3.61 -5.44 7.23
C CYS A 118 -4.38 -6.25 8.27
N ALA A 119 -4.41 -5.80 9.53
CA ALA A 119 -5.16 -6.47 10.59
C ALA A 119 -6.68 -6.44 10.35
N ALA A 120 -7.18 -5.42 9.66
CA ALA A 120 -8.59 -5.33 9.27
C ALA A 120 -8.93 -6.21 8.07
N ASN A 121 -8.09 -6.20 7.02
CA ASN A 121 -8.32 -6.97 5.79
C ASN A 121 -7.04 -7.13 4.96
N MET A 122 -6.24 -8.14 5.28
CA MET A 122 -4.98 -8.43 4.58
C MET A 122 -5.18 -8.69 3.09
N SER A 123 -6.23 -9.42 2.71
CA SER A 123 -6.48 -9.78 1.31
C SER A 123 -6.74 -8.55 0.43
N PHE A 124 -7.40 -7.53 0.98
CA PHE A 124 -7.56 -6.25 0.30
C PHE A 124 -6.23 -5.52 0.14
N VAL A 125 -5.45 -5.43 1.22
CA VAL A 125 -4.22 -4.62 1.27
C VAL A 125 -3.11 -5.17 0.37
N LEU A 126 -3.06 -6.48 0.17
CA LEU A 126 -2.08 -7.11 -0.72
C LEU A 126 -2.15 -6.58 -2.16
N GLY A 127 -3.34 -6.28 -2.67
CA GLY A 127 -3.49 -5.72 -4.02
C GLY A 127 -2.76 -4.38 -4.20
N PRO A 128 -3.17 -3.30 -3.53
CA PRO A 128 -2.49 -2.01 -3.62
C PRO A 128 -1.06 -2.04 -3.09
N GLY A 129 -0.74 -2.90 -2.13
CA GLY A 129 0.62 -3.05 -1.58
C GLY A 129 1.66 -3.44 -2.63
N LEU A 130 1.32 -4.30 -3.59
CA LEU A 130 2.23 -4.68 -4.68
C LEU A 130 2.49 -3.52 -5.65
N SER A 131 1.56 -2.59 -5.79
CA SER A 131 1.74 -1.38 -6.62
C SER A 131 2.88 -0.50 -6.12
N ILE A 132 3.14 -0.45 -4.81
CA ILE A 132 4.26 0.31 -4.21
C ILE A 132 5.60 -0.21 -4.75
N GLY A 133 5.75 -1.52 -4.85
CA GLY A 133 6.95 -2.15 -5.44
C GLY A 133 7.13 -1.77 -6.91
N ALA A 134 6.07 -1.83 -7.70
CA ALA A 134 6.09 -1.43 -9.12
C ALA A 134 6.44 0.05 -9.29
N ILE A 135 5.84 0.94 -8.49
CA ILE A 135 6.14 2.38 -8.48
C ILE A 135 7.61 2.61 -8.16
N SER A 136 8.13 1.96 -7.11
CA SER A 136 9.55 2.09 -6.72
C SER A 136 10.48 1.60 -7.83
N GLY A 137 10.19 0.44 -8.42
CA GLY A 137 10.97 -0.12 -9.52
C GLY A 137 11.05 0.83 -10.72
N ILE A 138 9.93 1.40 -11.13
CA ILE A 138 9.86 2.38 -12.23
C ILE A 138 10.57 3.68 -11.84
N ASN A 139 10.32 4.18 -10.62
CA ASN A 139 10.91 5.44 -10.18
C ASN A 139 12.44 5.41 -10.11
N PHE A 140 13.03 4.27 -9.71
CA PHE A 140 14.48 4.15 -9.63
C PHE A 140 15.15 3.81 -10.95
N ASN A 141 14.54 3.01 -11.81
CA ASN A 141 15.22 2.36 -12.92
C ASN A 141 14.73 2.76 -14.32
N ALA A 142 13.53 3.32 -14.44
CA ALA A 142 12.94 3.59 -15.75
C ALA A 142 13.44 4.92 -16.37
N SER A 143 13.32 5.05 -17.70
CA SER A 143 13.58 6.30 -18.40
C SER A 143 12.60 7.40 -17.97
N LYS A 144 12.96 8.67 -18.25
CA LYS A 144 12.09 9.81 -17.97
C LYS A 144 10.72 9.64 -18.64
N GLU A 145 10.71 9.24 -19.87
CA GLU A 145 9.49 9.02 -20.67
C GLU A 145 8.59 7.93 -20.05
N GLN A 146 9.18 6.83 -19.60
CA GLN A 146 8.45 5.76 -18.92
C GLN A 146 7.88 6.25 -17.58
N LYS A 147 8.65 7.01 -16.80
CA LYS A 147 8.18 7.60 -15.53
C LYS A 147 6.98 8.52 -15.75
N GLU A 148 7.06 9.42 -16.72
CA GLU A 148 5.98 10.35 -17.08
C GLU A 148 4.71 9.61 -17.53
N LYS A 149 4.85 8.48 -18.19
CA LYS A 149 3.73 7.67 -18.69
C LYS A 149 3.06 6.85 -17.59
N PHE A 150 3.83 6.19 -16.73
CA PHE A 150 3.31 5.17 -15.83
C PHE A 150 3.07 5.66 -14.40
N LEU A 151 3.97 6.49 -13.84
CA LEU A 151 3.91 6.86 -12.43
C LEU A 151 2.62 7.60 -12.04
N PRO A 152 2.11 8.59 -12.80
CA PRO A 152 0.92 9.32 -12.38
C PRO A 152 -0.29 8.40 -12.14
N LYS A 153 -0.48 7.41 -13.00
CA LYS A 153 -1.61 6.48 -12.90
C LYS A 153 -1.43 5.41 -11.82
N LEU A 154 -0.21 4.98 -11.59
CA LEU A 154 0.11 4.03 -10.51
C LEU A 154 0.02 4.72 -9.15
N VAL A 155 0.56 5.92 -9.00
CA VAL A 155 0.53 6.69 -7.73
C VAL A 155 -0.89 7.08 -7.34
N SER A 156 -1.72 7.47 -8.32
CA SER A 156 -3.15 7.76 -8.09
C SER A 156 -3.99 6.51 -7.81
N GLY A 157 -3.45 5.31 -8.06
CA GLY A 157 -4.17 4.04 -7.97
C GLY A 157 -5.18 3.81 -9.09
N GLU A 158 -5.16 4.62 -10.16
CA GLU A 158 -5.96 4.35 -11.37
C GLU A 158 -5.52 3.04 -12.03
N TRP A 159 -4.20 2.80 -12.03
CA TRP A 159 -3.60 1.54 -12.42
C TRP A 159 -3.00 0.84 -11.20
N THR A 160 -2.96 -0.48 -11.26
CA THR A 160 -2.31 -1.31 -10.26
C THR A 160 -1.07 -1.98 -10.82
N GLY A 161 -0.06 -2.16 -9.99
CA GLY A 161 1.12 -2.96 -10.29
C GLY A 161 1.01 -4.35 -9.68
N THR A 162 1.69 -5.31 -10.29
CA THR A 162 1.80 -6.69 -9.78
C THR A 162 3.25 -7.07 -9.59
N MET A 163 3.50 -8.13 -8.83
CA MET A 163 4.80 -8.75 -8.68
C MET A 163 4.75 -10.16 -9.24
N ASN A 164 5.55 -10.41 -10.27
CA ASN A 164 5.67 -11.72 -10.92
C ASN A 164 7.13 -12.19 -10.82
N LEU A 165 7.61 -12.42 -9.59
CA LEU A 165 9.02 -12.66 -9.31
C LEU A 165 9.37 -14.15 -9.29
N SER A 166 8.56 -14.97 -8.60
CA SER A 166 8.83 -16.39 -8.43
C SER A 166 8.58 -17.17 -9.73
N GLU A 167 9.49 -18.08 -10.02
CA GLU A 167 9.37 -19.07 -11.12
C GLU A 167 9.25 -20.47 -10.49
N PRO A 168 8.82 -21.50 -11.23
CA PRO A 168 8.68 -22.86 -10.68
C PRO A 168 9.93 -23.41 -10.01
N GLN A 169 11.11 -23.03 -10.49
CA GLN A 169 12.41 -23.44 -9.94
C GLN A 169 13.07 -22.40 -9.02
N SER A 170 12.47 -21.20 -8.87
CA SER A 170 13.10 -20.08 -8.20
C SER A 170 12.07 -19.26 -7.42
N GLY A 171 12.01 -19.50 -6.13
CA GLY A 171 11.15 -18.74 -5.20
C GLY A 171 11.99 -18.09 -4.11
N SER A 172 12.40 -18.85 -3.10
CA SER A 172 13.27 -18.35 -2.02
C SER A 172 14.69 -18.04 -2.51
N ASP A 173 15.23 -18.87 -3.39
CA ASP A 173 16.53 -18.61 -4.05
C ASP A 173 16.30 -17.99 -5.43
N LEU A 174 16.40 -16.68 -5.50
CA LEU A 174 16.22 -15.90 -6.72
C LEU A 174 17.41 -15.98 -7.70
N ASN A 175 18.54 -16.61 -7.31
CA ASN A 175 19.69 -16.78 -8.21
C ASN A 175 19.38 -17.72 -9.40
N HIS A 176 18.31 -18.51 -9.28
CA HIS A 176 17.88 -19.45 -10.32
C HIS A 176 16.81 -18.87 -11.27
N ILE A 177 16.51 -17.56 -11.22
CA ILE A 177 15.59 -16.91 -12.17
C ILE A 177 16.16 -17.02 -13.58
N THR A 178 15.36 -17.50 -14.51
CA THR A 178 15.71 -17.69 -15.93
C THR A 178 14.98 -16.73 -16.87
N THR A 179 14.00 -16.00 -16.39
CA THR A 179 13.28 -14.97 -17.18
C THR A 179 14.26 -13.91 -17.70
N LYS A 180 14.20 -13.65 -19.01
CA LYS A 180 15.01 -12.64 -19.72
C LYS A 180 14.15 -11.84 -20.68
N ALA A 181 14.55 -10.58 -20.88
CA ALA A 181 14.02 -9.74 -21.93
C ALA A 181 14.94 -9.78 -23.15
N GLU A 182 14.40 -10.16 -24.31
CA GLU A 182 15.12 -10.17 -25.57
C GLU A 182 14.52 -9.10 -26.51
N PRO A 183 15.24 -7.99 -26.82
CA PRO A 183 14.75 -6.98 -27.76
C PRO A 183 14.57 -7.60 -29.16
N LYS A 184 13.43 -7.32 -29.80
CA LYS A 184 13.13 -7.80 -31.15
C LYS A 184 12.81 -6.67 -32.13
N GLY A 185 13.39 -5.52 -31.93
CA GLY A 185 13.13 -4.26 -32.63
C GLY A 185 12.45 -3.25 -31.71
N ASP A 186 12.04 -2.13 -32.28
CA ASP A 186 11.35 -1.03 -31.56
C ASP A 186 9.92 -1.38 -31.16
#